data_27d5368b1df23ab47495561c19de0c4b
#
_entry.id   27d5368b1df23ab47495561c19de0c4b
#
_cell.length_a   1.000
_cell.length_b   1.000
_cell.length_c   1.000
_cell.angle_alpha   90.00
_cell.angle_beta   90.00
_cell.angle_gamma   90.00
#
_symmetry.space_group_name_H-M   'P 1'
#
loop_
_entity.id
_entity.type
_entity.pdbx_description
1 polymer ?
#
loop_
_entity_poly.entity_id
_entity_poly.type
_entity_poly.pdbx_seq_one_letter_code
_entity_poly.pdbx_strand_id
1 'polypeptide(L)'
;MTIYTYSRFSPRNPDFQQDMEALIAAFPDATHIEDSARGRMPAMERPDFVALVDTLQSGDTLAINWLSSISKDFQQCQHVLQLLMEKNVTLETTKPAMTVTPGSETAAAIALVLEGYGQADTRHRLHAAEMGRRALREDGRAWKEKFRGRPANKEKHMKIAGLLLEGKTLKEVAQICDCSLSTVKRVKSRASEHDDEGALRRRGHGRHGRHRHGMHRGDHRGEGRGLRGRPTDSEE
;
A
#
# COMPACT_ATOMS: atom_id res chain seq x y z
N MET A 1 -22.01 1.03 -33.25
CA MET A 1 -20.94 1.97 -32.89
C MET A 1 -21.60 3.10 -32.13
N THR A 2 -21.40 3.12 -30.84
CA THR A 2 -21.96 4.13 -29.92
C THR A 2 -20.80 4.94 -29.33
N ILE A 3 -21.03 6.23 -29.12
CA ILE A 3 -20.05 7.10 -28.50
C ILE A 3 -20.50 7.37 -27.07
N TYR A 4 -19.58 7.18 -26.13
CA TYR A 4 -19.75 7.52 -24.74
C TYR A 4 -18.76 8.61 -24.36
N THR A 5 -19.21 9.61 -23.63
CA THR A 5 -18.32 10.61 -23.03
C THR A 5 -18.25 10.42 -21.54
N TYR A 6 -17.08 10.56 -20.97
CA TYR A 6 -16.87 10.40 -19.54
C TYR A 6 -16.14 11.59 -18.95
N SER A 7 -16.75 12.19 -17.95
CA SER A 7 -16.17 13.27 -17.16
C SER A 7 -16.08 12.89 -15.71
N ARG A 8 -14.93 13.17 -15.11
CA ARG A 8 -14.74 12.91 -13.69
C ARG A 8 -14.63 14.23 -12.92
N PHE A 9 -15.56 14.44 -12.00
CA PHE A 9 -15.56 15.60 -11.14
C PHE A 9 -14.26 15.66 -10.28
N SER A 10 -13.65 16.83 -10.25
CA SER A 10 -12.51 17.12 -9.39
C SER A 10 -12.66 18.50 -8.77
N PRO A 11 -12.80 18.61 -7.42
CA PRO A 11 -12.90 19.93 -6.76
C PRO A 11 -11.64 20.79 -6.89
N ARG A 12 -10.57 20.24 -7.44
CA ARG A 12 -9.31 20.94 -7.73
C ARG A 12 -9.19 21.42 -9.16
N ASN A 13 -10.16 21.10 -10.01
CA ASN A 13 -10.26 21.61 -11.35
C ASN A 13 -11.30 22.75 -11.37
N PRO A 14 -10.88 24.03 -11.38
CA PRO A 14 -11.81 25.16 -11.40
C PRO A 14 -12.62 25.21 -12.72
N ASP A 15 -12.06 24.65 -13.79
CA ASP A 15 -12.64 24.69 -15.13
C ASP A 15 -13.45 23.41 -15.44
N PHE A 16 -13.77 22.58 -14.45
CA PHE A 16 -14.43 21.29 -14.65
C PHE A 16 -15.72 21.43 -15.47
N GLN A 17 -16.55 22.39 -15.11
CA GLN A 17 -17.83 22.62 -15.81
C GLN A 17 -17.61 22.97 -17.28
N GLN A 18 -16.70 23.87 -17.56
CA GLN A 18 -16.34 24.27 -18.92
C GLN A 18 -15.74 23.11 -19.72
N ASP A 19 -14.87 22.31 -19.09
CA ASP A 19 -14.28 21.12 -19.70
C ASP A 19 -15.34 20.06 -20.05
N MET A 20 -16.31 19.87 -19.18
CA MET A 20 -17.43 18.94 -19.38
C MET A 20 -18.33 19.41 -20.53
N GLU A 21 -18.74 20.69 -20.52
CA GLU A 21 -19.56 21.29 -21.58
C GLU A 21 -18.86 21.21 -22.94
N ALA A 22 -17.56 21.47 -22.98
CA ALA A 22 -16.77 21.37 -24.20
C ALA A 22 -16.69 19.92 -24.73
N LEU A 23 -16.59 18.93 -23.83
CA LEU A 23 -16.60 17.51 -24.21
C LEU A 23 -17.96 17.10 -24.77
N ILE A 24 -19.05 17.51 -24.13
CA ILE A 24 -20.42 17.25 -24.60
C ILE A 24 -20.67 17.93 -25.97
N ALA A 25 -20.21 19.16 -26.13
CA ALA A 25 -20.34 19.88 -27.39
C ALA A 25 -19.55 19.24 -28.52
N ALA A 26 -18.39 18.63 -28.24
CA ALA A 26 -17.58 17.91 -29.24
C ALA A 26 -18.23 16.57 -29.66
N PHE A 27 -19.08 15.97 -28.83
CA PHE A 27 -19.76 14.70 -29.09
C PHE A 27 -21.26 14.80 -28.75
N PRO A 28 -22.06 15.54 -29.52
CA PRO A 28 -23.44 15.87 -29.17
C PRO A 28 -24.37 14.66 -29.12
N ASP A 29 -24.07 13.61 -29.87
CA ASP A 29 -24.88 12.38 -29.93
C ASP A 29 -24.40 11.30 -28.96
N ALA A 30 -23.39 11.61 -28.11
CA ALA A 30 -22.82 10.66 -27.19
C ALA A 30 -23.66 10.52 -25.89
N THR A 31 -23.63 9.34 -25.30
CA THR A 31 -24.14 9.15 -23.95
C THR A 31 -23.13 9.67 -22.95
N HIS A 32 -23.50 10.71 -22.20
CA HIS A 32 -22.60 11.33 -21.21
C HIS A 32 -22.71 10.67 -19.83
N ILE A 33 -21.54 10.35 -19.25
CA ILE A 33 -21.41 9.84 -17.90
C ILE A 33 -20.55 10.79 -17.07
N GLU A 34 -21.14 11.30 -15.98
CA GLU A 34 -20.43 12.09 -14.98
C GLU A 34 -20.14 11.25 -13.74
N ASP A 35 -18.89 11.21 -13.33
CA ASP A 35 -18.41 10.46 -12.16
C ASP A 35 -17.98 11.42 -11.05
N SER A 36 -18.66 11.34 -9.91
CA SER A 36 -18.38 12.14 -8.71
C SER A 36 -17.43 11.46 -7.73
N ALA A 37 -16.88 10.30 -8.09
CA ALA A 37 -16.00 9.53 -7.23
C ALA A 37 -14.73 10.29 -6.83
N ARG A 38 -14.30 10.10 -5.58
CA ARG A 38 -13.13 10.78 -5.01
C ARG A 38 -11.87 10.49 -5.81
N GLY A 39 -11.04 11.53 -6.00
CA GLY A 39 -9.87 11.53 -6.88
C GLY A 39 -8.75 10.52 -6.62
N ARG A 40 -8.80 9.73 -5.54
CA ARG A 40 -7.85 8.65 -5.25
C ARG A 40 -8.42 7.26 -5.47
N MET A 41 -9.72 7.16 -5.75
CA MET A 41 -10.35 5.87 -6.02
C MET A 41 -9.85 5.34 -7.38
N PRO A 42 -9.33 4.12 -7.44
CA PRO A 42 -8.95 3.48 -8.70
C PRO A 42 -10.11 3.46 -9.70
N ALA A 43 -9.81 3.54 -11.00
CA ALA A 43 -10.84 3.58 -12.02
C ALA A 43 -11.81 2.39 -11.92
N MET A 44 -11.26 1.19 -11.76
CA MET A 44 -12.02 -0.06 -11.66
C MET A 44 -12.69 -0.31 -10.29
N GLU A 45 -12.62 0.64 -9.37
CA GLU A 45 -13.37 0.65 -8.10
C GLU A 45 -14.48 1.69 -8.09
N ARG A 46 -14.60 2.52 -9.15
CA ARG A 46 -15.62 3.54 -9.28
C ARG A 46 -16.88 2.94 -9.91
N PRO A 47 -18.03 2.96 -9.23
CA PRO A 47 -19.24 2.32 -9.74
C PRO A 47 -19.67 2.81 -11.13
N ASP A 48 -19.66 4.14 -11.35
CA ASP A 48 -20.08 4.73 -12.61
C ASP A 48 -19.12 4.39 -13.77
N PHE A 49 -17.82 4.34 -13.49
CA PHE A 49 -16.82 3.96 -14.49
C PHE A 49 -16.87 2.46 -14.80
N VAL A 50 -17.06 1.61 -13.81
CA VAL A 50 -17.22 0.15 -14.02
C VAL A 50 -18.48 -0.12 -14.83
N ALA A 51 -19.60 0.48 -14.48
CA ALA A 51 -20.85 0.34 -15.23
C ALA A 51 -20.69 0.81 -16.70
N LEU A 52 -19.97 1.92 -16.92
CA LEU A 52 -19.63 2.36 -18.27
C LEU A 52 -18.81 1.30 -19.02
N VAL A 53 -17.70 0.83 -18.43
CA VAL A 53 -16.82 -0.17 -19.06
C VAL A 53 -17.58 -1.47 -19.38
N ASP A 54 -18.51 -1.88 -18.50
CA ASP A 54 -19.34 -3.08 -18.72
C ASP A 54 -20.34 -2.88 -19.88
N THR A 55 -20.81 -1.66 -20.09
CA THR A 55 -21.74 -1.32 -21.18
C THR A 55 -21.08 -1.27 -22.55
N LEU A 56 -19.78 -0.91 -22.61
CA LEU A 56 -19.02 -0.77 -23.86
C LEU A 56 -18.97 -2.07 -24.65
N GLN A 57 -19.31 -1.96 -25.93
CA GLN A 57 -19.26 -3.05 -26.93
C GLN A 57 -18.13 -2.86 -27.92
N SER A 58 -17.76 -3.94 -28.64
CA SER A 58 -16.78 -3.87 -29.72
C SER A 58 -17.19 -2.85 -30.77
N GLY A 59 -16.27 -1.97 -31.14
CA GLY A 59 -16.49 -0.89 -32.11
C GLY A 59 -17.05 0.40 -31.51
N ASP A 60 -17.33 0.45 -30.20
CA ASP A 60 -17.73 1.69 -29.53
C ASP A 60 -16.53 2.62 -29.29
N THR A 61 -16.83 3.88 -28.99
CA THR A 61 -15.83 4.91 -28.69
C THR A 61 -16.08 5.48 -27.30
N LEU A 62 -15.01 5.54 -26.51
CA LEU A 62 -14.98 6.27 -25.24
C LEU A 62 -14.22 7.59 -25.45
N ALA A 63 -14.90 8.73 -25.28
CA ALA A 63 -14.30 10.04 -25.38
C ALA A 63 -14.13 10.68 -24.00
N ILE A 64 -12.96 11.25 -23.75
CA ILE A 64 -12.57 11.90 -22.49
C ILE A 64 -11.78 13.16 -22.77
N ASN A 65 -11.72 14.10 -21.83
CA ASN A 65 -10.83 15.26 -22.02
C ASN A 65 -9.36 14.90 -21.86
N TRP A 66 -9.01 14.17 -20.80
CA TRP A 66 -7.62 13.87 -20.44
C TRP A 66 -7.49 12.38 -20.06
N LEU A 67 -6.37 11.78 -20.36
CA LEU A 67 -6.06 10.45 -19.81
C LEU A 67 -6.13 10.42 -18.27
N SER A 68 -5.82 11.52 -17.61
CA SER A 68 -5.95 11.67 -16.17
C SER A 68 -7.40 11.67 -15.66
N SER A 69 -8.41 11.77 -16.54
CA SER A 69 -9.82 11.51 -16.17
C SER A 69 -10.02 10.04 -15.79
N ILE A 70 -9.30 9.13 -16.43
CA ILE A 70 -9.26 7.71 -16.05
C ILE A 70 -8.53 7.57 -14.70
N SER A 71 -7.26 7.93 -14.64
CA SER A 71 -6.46 7.90 -13.42
C SER A 71 -5.26 8.84 -13.51
N LYS A 72 -4.81 9.31 -12.34
CA LYS A 72 -3.52 10.01 -12.21
C LYS A 72 -2.35 9.04 -12.05
N ASP A 73 -2.63 7.76 -11.84
CA ASP A 73 -1.65 6.70 -11.75
C ASP A 73 -1.46 6.07 -13.12
N PHE A 74 -0.22 6.06 -13.62
CA PHE A 74 0.12 5.58 -14.96
C PHE A 74 -0.19 4.09 -15.15
N GLN A 75 0.02 3.27 -14.12
CA GLN A 75 -0.26 1.84 -14.19
C GLN A 75 -1.77 1.58 -14.31
N GLN A 76 -2.58 2.34 -13.59
CA GLN A 76 -4.05 2.25 -13.72
C GLN A 76 -4.52 2.74 -15.09
N CYS A 77 -3.94 3.82 -15.63
CA CYS A 77 -4.24 4.26 -17.00
C CYS A 77 -3.88 3.18 -18.02
N GLN A 78 -2.71 2.56 -17.89
CA GLN A 78 -2.27 1.46 -18.74
C GLN A 78 -3.24 0.28 -18.68
N HIS A 79 -3.62 -0.14 -17.48
CA HIS A 79 -4.56 -1.24 -17.29
C HIS A 79 -5.92 -0.97 -17.96
N VAL A 80 -6.48 0.22 -17.76
CA VAL A 80 -7.75 0.59 -18.39
C VAL A 80 -7.61 0.67 -19.91
N LEU A 81 -6.51 1.26 -20.43
CA LEU A 81 -6.26 1.30 -21.86
C LEU A 81 -6.20 -0.11 -22.46
N GLN A 82 -5.48 -1.02 -21.81
CA GLN A 82 -5.41 -2.41 -22.26
C GLN A 82 -6.79 -3.07 -22.28
N LEU A 83 -7.61 -2.86 -21.25
CA LEU A 83 -8.96 -3.38 -21.17
C LEU A 83 -9.85 -2.85 -22.32
N LEU A 84 -9.75 -1.57 -22.65
CA LEU A 84 -10.48 -0.97 -23.79
C LEU A 84 -10.01 -1.58 -25.13
N MET A 85 -8.69 -1.80 -25.28
CA MET A 85 -8.15 -2.42 -26.48
C MET A 85 -8.61 -3.88 -26.62
N GLU A 86 -8.63 -4.66 -25.53
CA GLU A 86 -9.15 -6.03 -25.50
C GLU A 86 -10.65 -6.11 -25.85
N LYS A 87 -11.42 -5.11 -25.42
CA LYS A 87 -12.85 -4.96 -25.80
C LYS A 87 -13.05 -4.43 -27.24
N ASN A 88 -11.99 -4.11 -27.95
CA ASN A 88 -12.03 -3.46 -29.25
C ASN A 88 -12.79 -2.11 -29.25
N VAL A 89 -12.55 -1.29 -28.21
CA VAL A 89 -13.11 0.03 -28.00
C VAL A 89 -12.07 1.09 -28.32
N THR A 90 -12.44 2.09 -29.13
CA THR A 90 -11.58 3.24 -29.43
C THR A 90 -11.62 4.23 -28.27
N LEU A 91 -10.46 4.75 -27.87
CA LEU A 91 -10.35 5.83 -26.90
C LEU A 91 -10.03 7.14 -27.63
N GLU A 92 -10.82 8.18 -27.38
CA GLU A 92 -10.57 9.53 -27.86
C GLU A 92 -10.31 10.50 -26.71
N THR A 93 -9.30 11.37 -26.88
CA THR A 93 -9.06 12.47 -25.95
C THR A 93 -9.16 13.81 -26.67
N THR A 94 -9.66 14.82 -25.98
CA THR A 94 -9.75 16.18 -26.53
C THR A 94 -8.57 17.06 -26.11
N LYS A 95 -7.88 16.72 -25.03
CA LYS A 95 -6.79 17.52 -24.44
C LYS A 95 -5.57 16.66 -24.04
N PRO A 96 -4.55 16.48 -24.89
CA PRO A 96 -4.53 16.85 -26.32
C PRO A 96 -5.48 15.96 -27.13
N ALA A 97 -5.86 16.46 -28.31
CA ALA A 97 -6.67 15.66 -29.24
C ALA A 97 -5.86 14.44 -29.71
N MET A 98 -6.38 13.27 -29.50
CA MET A 98 -5.72 12.01 -29.83
C MET A 98 -6.75 10.90 -29.97
N THR A 99 -6.57 10.03 -30.95
CA THR A 99 -7.39 8.84 -31.15
C THR A 99 -6.51 7.59 -30.98
N VAL A 100 -6.94 6.71 -30.10
CA VAL A 100 -6.26 5.45 -29.78
C VAL A 100 -7.16 4.29 -30.22
N THR A 101 -6.89 3.80 -31.41
CA THR A 101 -7.66 2.68 -31.98
C THR A 101 -7.01 1.34 -31.61
N PRO A 102 -7.80 0.31 -31.29
CA PRO A 102 -7.28 -1.03 -31.00
C PRO A 102 -6.37 -1.56 -32.12
N GLY A 103 -5.23 -2.14 -31.71
CA GLY A 103 -4.24 -2.68 -32.64
C GLY A 103 -3.40 -1.65 -33.41
N SER A 104 -3.58 -0.35 -33.17
CA SER A 104 -2.78 0.69 -33.79
C SER A 104 -1.40 0.84 -33.17
N GLU A 105 -0.44 1.37 -33.96
CA GLU A 105 0.88 1.74 -33.45
C GLU A 105 0.79 2.81 -32.34
N THR A 106 -0.19 3.71 -32.44
CA THR A 106 -0.49 4.73 -31.42
C THR A 106 -0.84 4.07 -30.08
N ALA A 107 -1.71 3.05 -30.10
CA ALA A 107 -2.08 2.32 -28.89
C ALA A 107 -0.85 1.63 -28.25
N ALA A 108 -0.02 0.99 -29.07
CA ALA A 108 1.21 0.34 -28.60
C ALA A 108 2.20 1.35 -28.01
N ALA A 109 2.41 2.48 -28.69
CA ALA A 109 3.31 3.53 -28.23
C ALA A 109 2.85 4.14 -26.89
N ILE A 110 1.55 4.44 -26.73
CA ILE A 110 1.00 5.00 -25.50
C ILE A 110 1.12 3.98 -24.36
N ALA A 111 0.84 2.69 -24.61
CA ALA A 111 1.00 1.64 -23.60
C ALA A 111 2.44 1.56 -23.08
N LEU A 112 3.45 1.61 -23.98
CA LEU A 112 4.86 1.63 -23.62
C LEU A 112 5.24 2.89 -22.81
N VAL A 113 4.75 4.05 -23.21
CA VAL A 113 5.00 5.31 -22.49
C VAL A 113 4.41 5.25 -21.08
N LEU A 114 3.16 4.80 -20.94
CA LEU A 114 2.49 4.65 -19.64
C LEU A 114 3.22 3.64 -18.74
N GLU A 115 3.70 2.54 -19.30
CA GLU A 115 4.49 1.54 -18.57
C GLU A 115 5.81 2.15 -18.09
N GLY A 116 6.58 2.78 -18.97
CA GLY A 116 7.87 3.38 -18.62
C GLY A 116 7.73 4.46 -17.54
N TYR A 117 6.78 5.37 -17.69
CA TYR A 117 6.50 6.39 -16.67
C TYR A 117 5.98 5.79 -15.37
N GLY A 118 5.12 4.78 -15.43
CA GLY A 118 4.60 4.10 -14.24
C GLY A 118 5.70 3.41 -13.44
N GLN A 119 6.64 2.75 -14.12
CA GLN A 119 7.80 2.14 -13.47
C GLN A 119 8.74 3.20 -12.86
N ALA A 120 9.03 4.28 -13.59
CA ALA A 120 9.88 5.37 -13.11
C ALA A 120 9.25 6.07 -11.90
N ASP A 121 7.96 6.41 -11.95
CA ASP A 121 7.25 7.06 -10.86
C ASP A 121 7.21 6.18 -9.61
N THR A 122 6.98 4.87 -9.76
CA THR A 122 7.03 3.91 -8.66
C THR A 122 8.41 3.86 -8.02
N ARG A 123 9.49 3.82 -8.82
CA ARG A 123 10.85 3.87 -8.29
C ARG A 123 11.13 5.16 -7.53
N HIS A 124 10.74 6.31 -8.09
CA HIS A 124 10.94 7.61 -7.45
C HIS A 124 10.18 7.70 -6.14
N ARG A 125 8.93 7.25 -6.08
CA ARG A 125 8.12 7.23 -4.85
C ARG A 125 8.72 6.32 -3.78
N LEU A 126 9.18 5.13 -4.15
CA LEU A 126 9.83 4.19 -3.23
C LEU A 126 11.15 4.75 -2.70
N HIS A 127 11.97 5.33 -3.57
CA HIS A 127 13.23 5.97 -3.19
C HIS A 127 13.00 7.17 -2.25
N ALA A 128 12.07 8.07 -2.59
CA ALA A 128 11.73 9.21 -1.75
C ALA A 128 11.19 8.78 -0.37
N ALA A 129 10.36 7.73 -0.33
CA ALA A 129 9.86 7.17 0.91
C ALA A 129 10.97 6.54 1.76
N GLU A 130 11.95 5.87 1.14
CA GLU A 130 13.10 5.31 1.86
C GLU A 130 14.03 6.40 2.39
N MET A 131 14.33 7.43 1.58
CA MET A 131 15.11 8.59 2.02
C MET A 131 14.42 9.30 3.19
N GLY A 132 13.10 9.49 3.12
CA GLY A 132 12.33 10.07 4.22
C GLY A 132 12.36 9.19 5.48
N ARG A 133 12.27 7.87 5.33
CA ARG A 133 12.43 6.94 6.47
C ARG A 133 13.83 6.96 7.05
N ARG A 134 14.86 7.03 6.20
CA ARG A 134 16.25 7.12 6.62
C ARG A 134 16.51 8.38 7.43
N ALA A 135 16.10 9.55 6.92
CA ALA A 135 16.23 10.83 7.64
C ALA A 135 15.52 10.81 9.00
N LEU A 136 14.33 10.20 9.08
CA LEU A 136 13.60 10.05 10.34
C LEU A 136 14.27 9.08 11.32
N ARG A 137 14.97 8.03 10.82
CA ARG A 137 15.71 7.10 11.69
C ARG A 137 16.94 7.75 12.32
N GLU A 138 17.58 8.68 11.61
CA GLU A 138 18.69 9.49 12.13
C GLU A 138 18.23 10.38 13.32
N ASP A 139 16.97 10.86 13.27
CA ASP A 139 16.31 11.46 14.44
C ASP A 139 15.40 10.43 15.13
N GLY A 140 15.98 9.72 16.09
CA GLY A 140 15.26 8.67 16.82
C GLY A 140 14.02 9.17 17.57
N ARG A 141 13.89 10.48 17.85
CA ARG A 141 12.71 11.07 18.48
C ARG A 141 11.61 11.27 17.44
N ALA A 142 11.92 11.85 16.30
CA ALA A 142 10.98 12.03 15.18
C ALA A 142 10.49 10.68 14.65
N TRP A 143 11.36 9.67 14.59
CA TRP A 143 10.97 8.29 14.24
C TRP A 143 9.92 7.72 15.19
N LYS A 144 10.17 7.80 16.51
CA LYS A 144 9.24 7.30 17.53
C LYS A 144 7.90 8.03 17.51
N GLU A 145 7.91 9.32 17.23
CA GLU A 145 6.69 10.12 17.14
C GLU A 145 5.86 9.76 15.90
N LYS A 146 6.49 9.67 14.74
CA LYS A 146 5.82 9.40 13.46
C LYS A 146 5.36 7.95 13.31
N PHE A 147 6.14 7.00 13.81
CA PHE A 147 5.87 5.55 13.71
C PHE A 147 5.47 4.95 15.06
N ARG A 148 4.81 5.70 15.89
CA ARG A 148 4.40 5.31 17.24
C ARG A 148 3.51 4.07 17.28
N GLY A 149 2.94 3.66 16.17
CA GLY A 149 1.97 2.59 16.08
C GLY A 149 0.60 2.99 16.67
N ARG A 150 -0.28 2.00 16.81
CA ARG A 150 -1.59 2.23 17.41
C ARG A 150 -1.41 2.63 18.88
N PRO A 151 -2.03 3.73 19.34
CA PRO A 151 -1.97 4.11 20.76
C PRO A 151 -2.41 2.97 21.66
N ALA A 152 -1.63 2.73 22.72
CA ALA A 152 -2.02 1.75 23.70
C ALA A 152 -3.26 2.24 24.47
N ASN A 153 -4.23 1.36 24.69
CA ASN A 153 -5.37 1.66 25.54
C ASN A 153 -4.88 1.70 27.02
N LYS A 154 -4.59 2.92 27.49
CA LYS A 154 -4.03 3.15 28.83
C LYS A 154 -4.96 2.66 29.93
N GLU A 155 -6.28 2.87 29.78
CA GLU A 155 -7.28 2.44 30.77
C GLU A 155 -7.30 0.93 30.89
N LYS A 156 -7.33 0.22 29.77
CA LYS A 156 -7.26 -1.24 29.74
C LYS A 156 -5.95 -1.76 30.35
N HIS A 157 -4.82 -1.08 30.08
CA HIS A 157 -3.53 -1.44 30.66
C HIS A 157 -3.48 -1.20 32.17
N MET A 158 -4.04 -0.09 32.66
CA MET A 158 -4.14 0.17 34.11
C MET A 158 -5.04 -0.86 34.79
N LYS A 159 -6.19 -1.21 34.20
CA LYS A 159 -7.06 -2.26 34.72
C LYS A 159 -6.35 -3.61 34.81
N ILE A 160 -5.61 -4.01 33.77
CA ILE A 160 -4.80 -5.23 33.77
C ILE A 160 -3.75 -5.19 34.89
N ALA A 161 -3.03 -4.07 35.03
CA ALA A 161 -2.02 -3.92 36.10
C ALA A 161 -2.63 -4.02 37.50
N GLY A 162 -3.77 -3.37 37.73
CA GLY A 162 -4.50 -3.45 39.00
C GLY A 162 -4.89 -4.87 39.38
N LEU A 163 -5.50 -5.62 38.44
CA LEU A 163 -5.88 -7.01 38.65
C LEU A 163 -4.68 -7.95 38.91
N LEU A 164 -3.53 -7.65 38.28
CA LEU A 164 -2.30 -8.41 38.56
C LEU A 164 -1.73 -8.10 39.94
N LEU A 165 -1.86 -6.87 40.44
CA LEU A 165 -1.47 -6.49 41.81
C LEU A 165 -2.38 -7.13 42.87
N GLU A 166 -3.66 -7.31 42.55
CA GLU A 166 -4.63 -8.07 43.39
C GLU A 166 -4.28 -9.57 43.45
N GLY A 167 -3.30 -10.04 42.68
CA GLY A 167 -2.83 -11.43 42.74
C GLY A 167 -3.60 -12.38 41.80
N LYS A 168 -4.44 -11.88 40.88
CA LYS A 168 -5.15 -12.70 39.91
C LYS A 168 -4.20 -13.34 38.92
N THR A 169 -4.55 -14.52 38.44
CA THR A 169 -3.75 -15.25 37.44
C THR A 169 -3.85 -14.58 36.06
N LEU A 170 -2.83 -14.78 35.21
CA LEU A 170 -2.81 -14.23 33.84
C LEU A 170 -4.03 -14.65 33.02
N LYS A 171 -4.57 -15.85 33.26
CA LYS A 171 -5.76 -16.36 32.57
C LYS A 171 -7.03 -15.64 33.01
N GLU A 172 -7.23 -15.47 34.30
CA GLU A 172 -8.36 -14.74 34.88
C GLU A 172 -8.36 -13.28 34.42
N VAL A 173 -7.20 -12.61 34.45
CA VAL A 173 -7.06 -11.23 33.99
C VAL A 173 -7.39 -11.13 32.50
N ALA A 174 -6.97 -12.09 31.69
CA ALA A 174 -7.28 -12.11 30.24
C ALA A 174 -8.79 -12.20 29.99
N GLN A 175 -9.50 -13.05 30.78
CA GLN A 175 -10.95 -13.20 30.72
C GLN A 175 -11.68 -11.93 31.18
N ILE A 176 -11.32 -11.39 32.36
CA ILE A 176 -11.97 -10.20 32.93
C ILE A 176 -11.79 -8.96 32.05
N CYS A 177 -10.61 -8.83 31.40
CA CYS A 177 -10.31 -7.68 30.54
C CYS A 177 -10.65 -7.90 29.07
N ASP A 178 -11.23 -9.05 28.73
CA ASP A 178 -11.50 -9.44 27.33
C ASP A 178 -10.30 -9.14 26.42
N CYS A 179 -9.18 -9.81 26.68
CA CYS A 179 -7.96 -9.63 25.92
C CYS A 179 -7.12 -10.91 25.86
N SER A 180 -6.20 -10.95 24.90
CA SER A 180 -5.30 -12.11 24.77
C SER A 180 -4.31 -12.21 25.95
N LEU A 181 -3.91 -13.43 26.29
CA LEU A 181 -2.83 -13.69 27.25
C LEU A 181 -1.53 -12.96 26.90
N SER A 182 -1.25 -12.79 25.60
CA SER A 182 -0.08 -12.04 25.12
C SER A 182 -0.15 -10.57 25.54
N THR A 183 -1.34 -9.97 25.53
CA THR A 183 -1.55 -8.59 25.98
C THR A 183 -1.28 -8.47 27.47
N VAL A 184 -1.80 -9.40 28.30
CA VAL A 184 -1.58 -9.41 29.74
C VAL A 184 -0.08 -9.60 30.07
N LYS A 185 0.60 -10.54 29.41
CA LYS A 185 2.05 -10.75 29.57
C LYS A 185 2.85 -9.50 29.22
N ARG A 186 2.51 -8.81 28.12
CA ARG A 186 3.18 -7.58 27.70
C ARG A 186 2.98 -6.43 28.69
N VAL A 187 1.77 -6.28 29.26
CA VAL A 187 1.52 -5.27 30.28
C VAL A 187 2.28 -5.60 31.56
N LYS A 188 2.32 -6.87 31.96
CA LYS A 188 3.11 -7.33 33.13
C LYS A 188 4.60 -7.03 32.96
N SER A 189 5.19 -7.36 31.79
CA SER A 189 6.60 -7.07 31.51
C SER A 189 6.91 -5.58 31.61
N ARG A 190 6.07 -4.73 31.00
CA ARG A 190 6.24 -3.27 31.07
C ARG A 190 6.10 -2.71 32.48
N ALA A 191 5.17 -3.24 33.28
CA ALA A 191 5.03 -2.84 34.67
C ALA A 191 6.26 -3.21 35.49
N SER A 192 6.87 -4.39 35.23
CA SER A 192 8.11 -4.82 35.92
C SER A 192 9.35 -4.03 35.49
N GLU A 193 9.40 -3.51 34.26
CA GLU A 193 10.49 -2.64 33.74
C GLU A 193 10.43 -1.22 34.35
N HIS A 194 9.23 -0.74 34.70
CA HIS A 194 9.04 0.57 35.34
C HIS A 194 9.12 0.54 36.86
N ASP A 195 9.14 -0.65 37.46
CA ASP A 195 9.24 -0.85 38.90
C ASP A 195 10.71 -1.04 39.28
N ASP A 196 11.53 -0.02 39.14
CA ASP A 196 12.90 -0.01 39.69
C ASP A 196 12.94 -0.08 41.22
N GLU A 197 11.79 -0.09 41.89
CA GLU A 197 11.64 -0.20 43.37
C GLU A 197 10.86 -1.43 43.83
N GLY A 198 11.07 -2.59 43.26
CA GLY A 198 10.92 -3.86 43.99
C GLY A 198 9.54 -4.35 44.46
N ALA A 199 8.40 -3.74 44.12
CA ALA A 199 7.09 -4.15 44.61
C ALA A 199 6.52 -5.46 43.96
N LEU A 200 6.85 -5.72 42.73
CA LEU A 200 6.40 -6.91 41.97
C LEU A 200 7.34 -8.12 42.08
N ARG A 201 8.56 -7.95 42.61
CA ARG A 201 9.52 -9.05 42.78
C ARG A 201 9.28 -9.96 44.00
N ARG A 202 8.42 -9.59 44.96
CA ARG A 202 8.30 -10.30 46.25
C ARG A 202 7.30 -11.45 46.30
N ARG A 203 6.59 -11.81 45.23
CA ARG A 203 5.64 -12.95 45.25
C ARG A 203 5.84 -13.96 44.13
N GLY A 204 7.07 -14.41 43.90
CA GLY A 204 7.34 -15.37 42.84
C GLY A 204 8.50 -16.34 43.08
N HIS A 205 8.95 -16.55 44.35
CA HIS A 205 9.92 -17.59 44.65
C HIS A 205 9.29 -18.67 45.54
N GLY A 206 8.49 -19.51 44.90
CA GLY A 206 8.07 -20.80 45.40
C GLY A 206 8.65 -21.91 44.53
N ARG A 207 9.75 -22.49 45.00
CA ARG A 207 10.27 -23.84 44.79
C ARG A 207 9.68 -24.67 43.65
N HIS A 208 10.54 -25.03 42.69
CA HIS A 208 10.72 -26.40 42.15
C HIS A 208 12.05 -26.33 41.42
N GLY A 209 13.07 -27.00 41.80
CA GLY A 209 13.25 -28.43 41.83
C GLY A 209 14.26 -28.77 40.74
N ARG A 210 15.49 -28.97 41.19
CA ARG A 210 16.64 -29.41 40.40
C ARG A 210 16.30 -30.59 39.50
N HIS A 211 16.73 -30.55 38.24
CA HIS A 211 17.30 -31.73 37.60
C HIS A 211 18.50 -31.31 36.76
N ARG A 212 19.67 -31.74 37.27
CA ARG A 212 20.93 -31.86 36.53
C ARG A 212 20.84 -33.10 35.64
N HIS A 213 21.24 -32.98 34.43
CA HIS A 213 21.96 -33.98 33.59
C HIS A 213 22.38 -33.20 32.35
N GLY A 214 23.60 -33.18 31.90
CA GLY A 214 24.68 -34.13 31.86
C GLY A 214 25.32 -33.97 30.50
N MET A 215 26.55 -33.58 30.50
CA MET A 215 27.56 -33.63 29.45
C MET A 215 27.18 -34.29 28.11
N HIS A 216 27.47 -33.61 26.99
CA HIS A 216 28.34 -34.25 25.99
C HIS A 216 29.14 -33.18 25.21
N ARG A 217 30.47 -33.34 25.33
CA ARG A 217 31.48 -32.75 24.46
C ARG A 217 31.38 -33.44 23.07
N GLY A 218 31.62 -32.66 22.03
CA GLY A 218 31.85 -33.17 20.71
C GLY A 218 32.67 -32.13 19.91
N ASP A 219 33.99 -32.19 20.08
CA ASP A 219 34.97 -31.60 19.16
C ASP A 219 34.79 -32.18 17.76
N HIS A 220 34.74 -31.38 16.75
CA HIS A 220 35.29 -31.73 15.44
C HIS A 220 35.91 -30.49 14.79
N ARG A 221 37.23 -30.50 14.81
CA ARG A 221 38.13 -29.78 13.89
C ARG A 221 38.01 -30.40 12.49
N GLY A 222 38.15 -29.59 11.49
CA GLY A 222 38.40 -29.95 10.10
C GLY A 222 38.52 -28.69 9.29
N GLU A 223 39.59 -28.11 9.20
CA GLU A 223 40.68 -27.94 8.24
C GLU A 223 40.31 -28.25 6.79
N GLY A 224 40.61 -27.29 5.93
CA GLY A 224 40.98 -27.58 4.55
C GLY A 224 40.53 -26.55 3.52
N ARG A 225 41.42 -25.58 3.25
CA ARG A 225 42.07 -25.28 1.94
C ARG A 225 41.06 -25.15 0.76
N GLY A 226 41.09 -24.10 0.00
CA GLY A 226 42.11 -23.70 -0.94
C GLY A 226 41.68 -22.55 -1.83
N LEU A 227 42.50 -21.67 -1.95
CA LEU A 227 43.01 -20.71 -2.89
C LEU A 227 42.76 -21.02 -4.39
N ARG A 228 42.73 -19.90 -5.12
CA ARG A 228 43.06 -19.67 -6.55
C ARG A 228 41.83 -19.64 -7.45
N GLY A 229 41.71 -18.73 -8.37
CA GLY A 229 42.58 -17.76 -8.99
C GLY A 229 41.79 -16.94 -9.99
N ARG A 230 42.12 -15.70 -10.13
CA ARG A 230 41.84 -14.92 -11.35
C ARG A 230 42.68 -15.50 -12.50
N PRO A 231 42.25 -15.32 -13.71
CA PRO A 231 43.09 -14.60 -14.65
C PRO A 231 42.41 -13.43 -15.33
N THR A 232 43.23 -12.49 -15.57
CA THR A 232 43.24 -11.32 -16.43
C THR A 232 43.39 -11.71 -17.91
N ASP A 233 43.10 -10.72 -18.77
CA ASP A 233 43.58 -10.47 -20.13
C ASP A 233 42.87 -11.26 -21.25
N SER A 234 42.53 -10.66 -22.30
CA SER A 234 42.98 -9.68 -23.26
C SER A 234 42.15 -9.82 -24.55
N GLU A 235 41.92 -8.69 -25.22
CA GLU A 235 42.01 -8.43 -26.67
C GLU A 235 41.33 -9.38 -27.67
N GLU A 236 40.29 -8.90 -28.29
CA GLU A 236 40.27 -8.40 -29.68
C GLU A 236 38.92 -7.68 -29.93
#